data_53bc299ce375febca8c0529c66c4e457
#
_entry.id   53bc299ce375febca8c0529c66c4e457
#
_cell.length_a   1.000
_cell.length_b   1.000
_cell.length_c   1.000
_cell.angle_alpha   90.00
_cell.angle_beta   90.00
_cell.angle_gamma   90.00
#
_symmetry.space_group_name_H-M   'P 1'
#
loop_
_entity.id
_entity.type
_entity.pdbx_description
1 polymer ?
#
loop_
_entity_poly.entity_id
_entity_poly.type
_entity_poly.pdbx_seq_one_letter_code
_entity_poly.pdbx_strand_id
1 'polypeptide(L)'
;MEKAIITLSLLFMTTFAQGQSGMQEQINQTALALEQQVIEWRRDFHQHPELGNEETRTAGIVAAHMRDLGMEVTEGVAVTGVIGVLKGGKPGPTVAIRADMDALPVTERNDLLFKSQVSTNYNGQETGVMHACGHDSHVAILMGVAEVLAGMQEDLKGSIKFIFQPAEEGLEDKSVDSWGAKQMVEEGVMEDVDAIFGLHINSQTPAGVIKYKPGPSMAAVDNLEILVKGRQAHGAYPWSSIDPIVTASQIVMGLQTIVSRNVKIIEIPAIVTIGAIHGGVRHNIIPEEVEMIGTIRTYSESQQTLIHRRIREIAGNIAESAGAAAEISIKKMYPVTHNDPDLTASMLPTLEKVAGKANVWLHDPVTGAEDFSFYQKEKPGLFIFLGGMPPEGDSETAPSHHTPDFYLDESGFVLGVRALSQLAVDYMELN
;
A
#
# COMPACT_ATOMS: atom_id res chain seq x y z
N MET A 1 6.93 53.46 -17.17
CA MET A 1 7.42 52.08 -17.16
C MET A 1 6.64 51.17 -16.17
N GLU A 2 6.29 51.62 -14.98
CA GLU A 2 5.53 50.78 -14.00
C GLU A 2 4.13 50.32 -14.48
N LYS A 3 3.37 51.18 -15.22
CA LYS A 3 2.04 50.77 -15.71
C LYS A 3 2.08 49.64 -16.77
N ALA A 4 3.15 49.55 -17.56
CA ALA A 4 3.29 48.51 -18.59
C ALA A 4 3.67 47.18 -17.99
N ILE A 5 4.43 47.14 -16.88
CA ILE A 5 4.84 45.93 -16.16
C ILE A 5 3.63 45.33 -15.44
N ILE A 6 2.77 46.15 -14.81
CA ILE A 6 1.57 45.66 -14.12
C ILE A 6 0.55 45.06 -15.11
N THR A 7 0.39 45.69 -16.30
CA THR A 7 -0.55 45.17 -17.31
C THR A 7 -0.06 43.85 -17.93
N LEU A 8 1.25 43.69 -18.13
CA LEU A 8 1.83 42.44 -18.64
C LEU A 8 1.71 41.30 -17.64
N SER A 9 1.95 41.59 -16.35
CA SER A 9 1.80 40.58 -15.26
C SER A 9 0.35 40.13 -15.06
N LEU A 10 -0.64 41.03 -15.17
CA LEU A 10 -2.06 40.68 -15.13
C LEU A 10 -2.50 39.86 -16.37
N LEU A 11 -1.97 40.15 -17.54
CA LEU A 11 -2.30 39.40 -18.76
C LEU A 11 -1.72 37.97 -18.70
N PHE A 12 -0.52 37.79 -18.16
CA PHE A 12 0.09 36.49 -17.94
C PHE A 12 -0.68 35.64 -16.90
N MET A 13 -1.12 36.25 -15.80
CA MET A 13 -1.93 35.59 -14.78
C MET A 13 -3.32 35.19 -15.29
N THR A 14 -3.95 35.96 -16.15
CA THR A 14 -5.27 35.60 -16.69
C THR A 14 -5.21 34.52 -17.75
N THR A 15 -4.17 34.47 -18.59
CA THR A 15 -3.98 33.38 -19.57
C THR A 15 -3.58 32.07 -18.90
N PHE A 16 -2.79 32.12 -17.84
CA PHE A 16 -2.41 30.93 -17.04
C PHE A 16 -3.63 30.32 -16.33
N ALA A 17 -4.45 31.14 -15.68
CA ALA A 17 -5.68 30.69 -15.01
C ALA A 17 -6.73 30.13 -15.99
N GLN A 18 -6.82 30.65 -17.19
CA GLN A 18 -7.72 30.14 -18.25
C GLN A 18 -7.23 28.80 -18.81
N GLY A 19 -5.92 28.59 -18.97
CA GLY A 19 -5.33 27.31 -19.40
C GLY A 19 -5.57 26.17 -18.40
N GLN A 20 -5.33 26.41 -17.11
CA GLN A 20 -5.58 25.44 -16.04
C GLN A 20 -7.07 25.09 -15.90
N SER A 21 -7.99 26.08 -16.07
CA SER A 21 -9.42 25.78 -16.03
C SER A 21 -9.87 24.91 -17.21
N GLY A 22 -9.21 25.04 -18.36
CA GLY A 22 -9.47 24.22 -19.56
C GLY A 22 -9.05 22.76 -19.40
N MET A 23 -7.84 22.52 -18.89
CA MET A 23 -7.35 21.16 -18.63
C MET A 23 -8.19 20.44 -17.59
N GLN A 24 -8.54 21.11 -16.48
CA GLN A 24 -9.41 20.52 -15.47
C GLN A 24 -10.78 20.12 -16.02
N GLU A 25 -11.40 20.96 -16.81
CA GLU A 25 -12.69 20.64 -17.43
C GLU A 25 -12.58 19.46 -18.38
N GLN A 26 -11.50 19.37 -19.16
CA GLN A 26 -11.22 18.23 -20.03
C GLN A 26 -11.03 16.95 -19.22
N ILE A 27 -10.24 16.97 -18.12
CA ILE A 27 -10.09 15.84 -17.20
C ILE A 27 -11.46 15.39 -16.68
N ASN A 28 -12.28 16.33 -16.20
CA ASN A 28 -13.60 16.01 -15.66
C ASN A 28 -14.52 15.36 -16.69
N GLN A 29 -14.58 15.94 -17.90
CA GLN A 29 -15.46 15.45 -18.96
C GLN A 29 -15.01 14.08 -19.47
N THR A 30 -13.70 13.88 -19.69
CA THR A 30 -13.16 12.61 -20.17
C THR A 30 -13.31 11.52 -19.11
N ALA A 31 -13.01 11.81 -17.84
CA ALA A 31 -13.18 10.84 -16.75
C ALA A 31 -14.65 10.41 -16.59
N LEU A 32 -15.60 11.33 -16.69
CA LEU A 32 -17.03 11.01 -16.66
C LEU A 32 -17.46 10.15 -17.87
N ALA A 33 -16.91 10.43 -19.04
CA ALA A 33 -17.22 9.63 -20.24
C ALA A 33 -16.67 8.21 -20.16
N LEU A 34 -15.62 7.98 -19.36
CA LEU A 34 -14.97 6.68 -19.13
C LEU A 34 -15.59 5.87 -17.97
N GLU A 35 -16.53 6.43 -17.21
CA GLU A 35 -17.08 5.78 -16.00
C GLU A 35 -17.47 4.31 -16.23
N GLN A 36 -18.31 4.07 -17.24
CA GLN A 36 -18.78 2.71 -17.54
C GLN A 36 -17.62 1.78 -17.97
N GLN A 37 -16.67 2.29 -18.72
CA GLN A 37 -15.51 1.52 -19.18
C GLN A 37 -14.57 1.14 -18.01
N VAL A 38 -14.34 2.05 -17.06
CA VAL A 38 -13.55 1.78 -15.85
C VAL A 38 -14.22 0.69 -15.00
N ILE A 39 -15.55 0.74 -14.86
CA ILE A 39 -16.33 -0.27 -14.18
C ILE A 39 -16.21 -1.63 -14.90
N GLU A 40 -16.29 -1.66 -16.23
CA GLU A 40 -16.16 -2.90 -17.02
C GLU A 40 -14.77 -3.52 -16.89
N TRP A 41 -13.68 -2.71 -16.94
CA TRP A 41 -12.34 -3.20 -16.71
C TRP A 41 -12.19 -3.78 -15.29
N ARG A 42 -12.64 -3.06 -14.27
CA ARG A 42 -12.61 -3.54 -12.89
C ARG A 42 -13.32 -4.88 -12.73
N ARG A 43 -14.53 -5.04 -13.29
CA ARG A 43 -15.30 -6.26 -13.20
C ARG A 43 -14.65 -7.44 -13.95
N ASP A 44 -13.99 -7.15 -15.07
CA ASP A 44 -13.23 -8.16 -15.81
C ASP A 44 -12.01 -8.64 -14.99
N PHE A 45 -11.23 -7.75 -14.38
CA PHE A 45 -10.14 -8.12 -13.47
C PHE A 45 -10.66 -8.87 -12.25
N HIS A 46 -11.75 -8.43 -11.66
CA HIS A 46 -12.36 -9.10 -10.50
C HIS A 46 -12.77 -10.53 -10.79
N GLN A 47 -13.28 -10.79 -11.98
CA GLN A 47 -13.71 -12.11 -12.43
C GLN A 47 -12.53 -13.05 -12.73
N HIS A 48 -11.35 -12.49 -13.02
CA HIS A 48 -10.15 -13.22 -13.42
C HIS A 48 -8.94 -12.81 -12.56
N PRO A 49 -9.02 -12.95 -11.23
CA PRO A 49 -7.96 -12.53 -10.33
C PRO A 49 -6.74 -13.45 -10.43
N GLU A 50 -5.56 -12.87 -10.27
CA GLU A 50 -4.27 -13.55 -10.31
C GLU A 50 -3.47 -13.22 -9.05
N LEU A 51 -2.76 -14.20 -8.48
CA LEU A 51 -1.92 -14.00 -7.31
C LEU A 51 -0.62 -13.28 -7.66
N GLY A 52 0.07 -12.78 -6.62
CA GLY A 52 1.33 -12.06 -6.77
C GLY A 52 2.38 -12.83 -7.59
N ASN A 53 2.97 -12.16 -8.57
CA ASN A 53 3.87 -12.69 -9.61
C ASN A 53 3.23 -13.70 -10.59
N GLU A 54 1.91 -13.84 -10.57
CA GLU A 54 1.14 -14.64 -11.52
C GLU A 54 0.22 -13.78 -12.41
N GLU A 55 0.24 -12.45 -12.30
CA GLU A 55 -0.64 -11.46 -12.93
C GLU A 55 -0.40 -11.33 -14.46
N THR A 56 -0.22 -12.46 -15.14
CA THR A 56 0.17 -12.49 -16.56
C THR A 56 -0.92 -12.00 -17.50
N ARG A 57 -2.19 -12.34 -17.20
CA ARG A 57 -3.34 -11.87 -17.97
C ARG A 57 -3.56 -10.38 -17.76
N THR A 58 -3.58 -9.94 -16.51
CA THR A 58 -3.75 -8.53 -16.13
C THR A 58 -2.65 -7.68 -16.76
N ALA A 59 -1.39 -8.07 -16.62
CA ALA A 59 -0.25 -7.41 -17.22
C ALA A 59 -0.37 -7.30 -18.75
N GLY A 60 -0.79 -8.38 -19.43
CA GLY A 60 -0.97 -8.39 -20.88
C GLY A 60 -2.06 -7.42 -21.35
N ILE A 61 -3.18 -7.32 -20.63
CA ILE A 61 -4.28 -6.36 -20.93
C ILE A 61 -3.77 -4.93 -20.76
N VAL A 62 -3.12 -4.64 -19.62
CA VAL A 62 -2.56 -3.32 -19.31
C VAL A 62 -1.52 -2.92 -20.36
N ALA A 63 -0.57 -3.80 -20.67
CA ALA A 63 0.47 -3.51 -21.66
C ALA A 63 -0.10 -3.22 -23.05
N ALA A 64 -1.11 -3.99 -23.50
CA ALA A 64 -1.81 -3.73 -24.75
C ALA A 64 -2.50 -2.36 -24.73
N HIS A 65 -3.23 -2.05 -23.66
CA HIS A 65 -3.91 -0.76 -23.50
C HIS A 65 -2.95 0.42 -23.54
N MET A 66 -1.82 0.36 -22.82
CA MET A 66 -0.81 1.42 -22.83
C MET A 66 -0.20 1.61 -24.23
N ARG A 67 0.03 0.52 -24.99
CA ARG A 67 0.52 0.61 -26.37
C ARG A 67 -0.50 1.24 -27.32
N ASP A 68 -1.77 0.88 -27.17
CA ASP A 68 -2.86 1.45 -27.99
C ASP A 68 -2.99 2.97 -27.77
N LEU A 69 -2.62 3.45 -26.59
CA LEU A 69 -2.52 4.90 -26.26
C LEU A 69 -1.19 5.53 -26.73
N GLY A 70 -0.32 4.80 -27.42
CA GLY A 70 0.92 5.32 -28.00
C GLY A 70 2.07 5.49 -27.00
N MET A 71 2.02 4.85 -25.84
CA MET A 71 3.08 4.94 -24.83
C MET A 71 4.25 4.01 -25.12
N GLU A 72 5.44 4.35 -24.60
CA GLU A 72 6.55 3.43 -24.50
C GLU A 72 6.27 2.43 -23.36
N VAL A 73 6.22 1.12 -23.68
CA VAL A 73 5.83 0.09 -22.71
C VAL A 73 6.96 -0.88 -22.43
N THR A 74 7.26 -1.10 -21.15
CA THR A 74 8.18 -2.14 -20.66
C THR A 74 7.37 -3.14 -19.84
N GLU A 75 7.49 -4.43 -20.18
CA GLU A 75 6.85 -5.55 -19.48
C GLU A 75 7.88 -6.39 -18.73
N GLY A 76 7.42 -7.18 -17.76
CA GLY A 76 8.26 -8.11 -17.01
C GLY A 76 9.12 -7.44 -15.95
N VAL A 77 8.81 -6.22 -15.55
CA VAL A 77 9.47 -5.52 -14.43
C VAL A 77 8.97 -6.15 -13.12
N ALA A 78 9.88 -6.54 -12.26
CA ALA A 78 9.55 -7.31 -11.04
C ALA A 78 8.61 -8.51 -11.34
N VAL A 79 8.93 -9.27 -12.38
CA VAL A 79 8.28 -10.48 -12.90
C VAL A 79 7.10 -10.19 -13.84
N THR A 80 5.99 -9.64 -13.36
CA THR A 80 4.77 -9.39 -14.17
C THR A 80 4.42 -7.91 -14.31
N GLY A 81 5.17 -7.01 -13.68
CA GLY A 81 4.88 -5.59 -13.70
C GLY A 81 5.01 -4.95 -15.09
N VAL A 82 4.24 -3.88 -15.29
CA VAL A 82 4.19 -3.12 -16.55
C VAL A 82 4.44 -1.65 -16.27
N ILE A 83 5.32 -1.06 -17.07
CA ILE A 83 5.61 0.38 -17.06
C ILE A 83 5.17 0.96 -18.39
N GLY A 84 4.29 1.97 -18.35
CA GLY A 84 3.93 2.79 -19.49
C GLY A 84 4.51 4.21 -19.34
N VAL A 85 5.16 4.76 -20.36
CA VAL A 85 5.66 6.13 -20.32
C VAL A 85 4.99 6.99 -21.38
N LEU A 86 4.26 8.01 -20.93
CA LEU A 86 3.66 9.04 -21.76
C LEU A 86 4.57 10.28 -21.73
N LYS A 87 5.15 10.64 -22.88
CA LYS A 87 5.96 11.86 -23.03
C LYS A 87 5.05 13.01 -23.41
N GLY A 88 4.99 14.03 -22.58
CA GLY A 88 4.23 15.24 -22.85
C GLY A 88 4.84 16.11 -23.96
N GLY A 89 4.04 17.03 -24.50
CA GLY A 89 4.45 17.93 -25.58
C GLY A 89 5.38 19.08 -25.14
N LYS A 90 5.58 19.28 -23.84
CA LYS A 90 6.36 20.40 -23.27
C LYS A 90 7.41 19.87 -22.29
N PRO A 91 8.59 20.52 -22.14
CA PRO A 91 9.55 20.15 -21.11
C PRO A 91 8.97 20.29 -19.70
N GLY A 92 9.37 19.40 -18.78
CA GLY A 92 8.94 19.42 -17.39
C GLY A 92 9.41 18.20 -16.61
N PRO A 93 8.90 17.99 -15.39
CA PRO A 93 9.27 16.86 -14.52
C PRO A 93 8.69 15.54 -15.00
N THR A 94 9.20 14.45 -14.45
CA THR A 94 8.61 13.10 -14.58
C THR A 94 7.79 12.77 -13.35
N VAL A 95 6.50 12.54 -13.53
CA VAL A 95 5.57 12.12 -12.48
C VAL A 95 5.24 10.64 -12.63
N ALA A 96 5.36 9.87 -11.54
CA ALA A 96 4.89 8.49 -11.52
C ALA A 96 3.49 8.38 -10.89
N ILE A 97 2.68 7.45 -11.41
CA ILE A 97 1.38 7.08 -10.83
C ILE A 97 1.34 5.56 -10.75
N ARG A 98 1.02 5.00 -9.58
CA ARG A 98 1.07 3.56 -9.31
C ARG A 98 -0.30 2.96 -9.05
N ALA A 99 -0.52 1.78 -9.58
CA ALA A 99 -1.54 0.82 -9.16
C ALA A 99 -0.89 -0.57 -8.96
N ASP A 100 -1.30 -1.28 -7.92
CA ASP A 100 -1.03 -2.70 -7.71
C ASP A 100 -2.00 -3.56 -8.52
N MET A 101 -1.63 -4.85 -8.78
CA MET A 101 -2.40 -5.72 -9.69
C MET A 101 -2.82 -7.04 -9.06
N ASP A 102 -2.21 -7.47 -7.97
CA ASP A 102 -2.36 -8.81 -7.43
C ASP A 102 -3.65 -9.02 -6.63
N ALA A 103 -4.07 -10.27 -6.54
CA ALA A 103 -5.21 -10.73 -5.78
C ALA A 103 -4.75 -11.61 -4.60
N LEU A 104 -5.71 -12.00 -3.76
CA LEU A 104 -5.50 -12.76 -2.53
C LEU A 104 -6.07 -14.18 -2.60
N PRO A 105 -5.48 -15.15 -1.86
CA PRO A 105 -6.01 -16.51 -1.74
C PRO A 105 -7.26 -16.55 -0.82
N VAL A 106 -8.33 -15.91 -1.25
CA VAL A 106 -9.61 -15.77 -0.55
C VAL A 106 -10.74 -16.34 -1.40
N THR A 107 -11.60 -17.18 -0.82
CA THR A 107 -12.78 -17.68 -1.49
C THR A 107 -13.93 -16.68 -1.37
N GLU A 108 -14.33 -16.08 -2.47
CA GLU A 108 -15.37 -15.06 -2.50
C GLU A 108 -16.75 -15.63 -2.13
N ARG A 109 -17.51 -14.91 -1.29
CA ARG A 109 -18.87 -15.26 -0.87
C ARG A 109 -19.96 -14.34 -1.41
N ASN A 110 -19.57 -13.24 -2.05
CA ASN A 110 -20.52 -12.29 -2.63
C ASN A 110 -21.40 -12.94 -3.71
N ASP A 111 -22.58 -12.40 -3.91
CA ASP A 111 -23.49 -12.79 -5.00
C ASP A 111 -23.45 -11.76 -6.14
N LEU A 112 -22.26 -11.60 -6.72
CA LEU A 112 -22.01 -10.68 -7.83
C LEU A 112 -22.03 -11.43 -9.16
N LEU A 113 -22.55 -10.79 -10.22
CA LEU A 113 -22.56 -11.36 -11.58
C LEU A 113 -21.14 -11.60 -12.12
N PHE A 114 -20.17 -10.82 -11.66
CA PHE A 114 -18.76 -10.90 -12.02
C PHE A 114 -17.90 -11.51 -10.92
N LYS A 115 -18.50 -12.24 -9.99
CA LYS A 115 -17.82 -12.99 -8.93
C LYS A 115 -16.71 -13.88 -9.46
N SER A 116 -15.58 -13.91 -8.76
CA SER A 116 -14.50 -14.85 -9.07
C SER A 116 -14.93 -16.32 -8.95
N GLN A 117 -14.50 -17.13 -9.92
CA GLN A 117 -14.61 -18.60 -9.89
C GLN A 117 -13.23 -19.25 -9.91
N VAL A 118 -12.17 -18.46 -9.78
CA VAL A 118 -10.77 -18.93 -9.78
C VAL A 118 -10.47 -19.62 -8.47
N SER A 119 -9.80 -20.76 -8.54
CA SER A 119 -9.26 -21.48 -7.37
C SER A 119 -7.84 -21.94 -7.64
N THR A 120 -7.06 -22.08 -6.58
CA THR A 120 -5.68 -22.52 -6.61
C THR A 120 -5.34 -23.37 -5.40
N ASN A 121 -4.17 -24.02 -5.41
CA ASN A 121 -3.58 -24.62 -4.21
C ASN A 121 -2.59 -23.62 -3.62
N TYR A 122 -2.86 -23.10 -2.44
CA TYR A 122 -2.02 -22.13 -1.75
C TYR A 122 -1.56 -22.70 -0.40
N ASN A 123 -0.26 -22.79 -0.17
CA ASN A 123 0.34 -23.46 1.01
C ASN A 123 -0.20 -24.89 1.25
N GLY A 124 -0.45 -25.64 0.17
CA GLY A 124 -0.95 -27.01 0.23
C GLY A 124 -2.45 -27.15 0.52
N GLN A 125 -3.21 -26.05 0.48
CA GLN A 125 -4.66 -26.02 0.68
C GLN A 125 -5.36 -25.46 -0.54
N GLU A 126 -6.45 -26.12 -0.98
CA GLU A 126 -7.32 -25.59 -2.03
C GLU A 126 -8.09 -24.37 -1.50
N THR A 127 -8.02 -23.25 -2.21
CA THR A 127 -8.72 -22.00 -1.88
C THR A 127 -9.15 -21.27 -3.14
N GLY A 128 -10.14 -20.37 -3.01
CA GLY A 128 -10.47 -19.43 -4.07
C GLY A 128 -9.42 -18.33 -4.18
N VAL A 129 -9.47 -17.61 -5.30
CA VAL A 129 -8.68 -16.38 -5.49
C VAL A 129 -9.65 -15.22 -5.71
N MET A 130 -9.44 -14.09 -5.04
CA MET A 130 -10.33 -12.93 -5.08
C MET A 130 -9.54 -11.64 -4.95
N HIS A 131 -9.91 -10.61 -5.70
CA HIS A 131 -9.50 -9.24 -5.39
C HIS A 131 -10.21 -8.73 -4.12
N ALA A 132 -9.75 -9.23 -2.96
CA ALA A 132 -10.32 -8.88 -1.66
C ALA A 132 -9.65 -7.64 -1.02
N CYS A 133 -8.76 -6.96 -1.76
CA CYS A 133 -8.15 -5.68 -1.35
C CYS A 133 -8.52 -4.51 -2.28
N GLY A 134 -9.04 -4.80 -3.49
CA GLY A 134 -9.53 -3.79 -4.42
C GLY A 134 -8.53 -3.36 -5.49
N HIS A 135 -7.43 -4.12 -5.67
CA HIS A 135 -6.40 -3.84 -6.68
C HIS A 135 -6.95 -3.88 -8.11
N ASP A 136 -7.99 -4.68 -8.37
CA ASP A 136 -8.78 -4.64 -9.61
C ASP A 136 -9.31 -3.23 -9.93
N SER A 137 -9.74 -2.49 -8.90
CA SER A 137 -10.18 -1.10 -9.04
C SER A 137 -9.02 -0.12 -9.25
N HIS A 138 -7.86 -0.37 -8.61
CA HIS A 138 -6.67 0.45 -8.78
C HIS A 138 -6.15 0.37 -10.22
N VAL A 139 -6.05 -0.85 -10.78
CA VAL A 139 -5.68 -1.06 -12.19
C VAL A 139 -6.65 -0.35 -13.13
N ALA A 140 -7.96 -0.56 -12.94
CA ALA A 140 -8.98 0.04 -13.80
C ALA A 140 -8.97 1.58 -13.73
N ILE A 141 -8.81 2.14 -12.53
CA ILE A 141 -8.68 3.59 -12.33
C ILE A 141 -7.42 4.11 -13.05
N LEU A 142 -6.27 3.44 -12.91
CA LEU A 142 -5.03 3.89 -13.54
C LEU A 142 -5.08 3.77 -15.08
N MET A 143 -5.77 2.77 -15.63
CA MET A 143 -6.07 2.69 -17.07
C MET A 143 -6.92 3.89 -17.52
N GLY A 144 -7.93 4.27 -16.73
CA GLY A 144 -8.72 5.46 -16.98
C GLY A 144 -7.92 6.76 -16.92
N VAL A 145 -6.98 6.87 -15.97
CA VAL A 145 -6.02 8.00 -15.89
C VAL A 145 -5.16 8.06 -17.15
N ALA A 146 -4.70 6.91 -17.65
CA ALA A 146 -3.90 6.83 -18.87
C ALA A 146 -4.66 7.34 -20.10
N GLU A 147 -5.94 6.98 -20.27
CA GLU A 147 -6.83 7.51 -21.33
C GLU A 147 -6.97 9.04 -21.24
N VAL A 148 -7.27 9.55 -20.03
CA VAL A 148 -7.44 11.00 -19.80
C VAL A 148 -6.19 11.76 -20.20
N LEU A 149 -5.02 11.30 -19.70
CA LEU A 149 -3.76 12.03 -19.89
C LEU A 149 -3.18 11.87 -21.31
N ALA A 150 -3.37 10.71 -21.94
CA ALA A 150 -3.02 10.52 -23.35
C ALA A 150 -3.84 11.44 -24.27
N GLY A 151 -5.12 11.65 -23.98
CA GLY A 151 -5.98 12.56 -24.73
C GLY A 151 -5.61 14.05 -24.64
N MET A 152 -4.66 14.42 -23.76
CA MET A 152 -4.15 15.79 -23.59
C MET A 152 -2.61 15.86 -23.64
N GLN A 153 -1.95 14.86 -24.22
CA GLN A 153 -0.50 14.67 -24.26
C GLN A 153 0.26 15.95 -24.70
N GLU A 154 -0.18 16.63 -25.77
CA GLU A 154 0.48 17.81 -26.32
C GLU A 154 0.48 19.00 -25.33
N ASP A 155 -0.44 19.02 -24.38
CA ASP A 155 -0.54 20.08 -23.38
C ASP A 155 0.25 19.78 -22.10
N LEU A 156 0.64 18.53 -21.86
CA LEU A 156 1.38 18.11 -20.68
C LEU A 156 2.82 18.60 -20.68
N LYS A 157 3.31 19.00 -19.51
CA LYS A 157 4.72 19.31 -19.25
C LYS A 157 5.43 18.07 -18.69
N GLY A 158 6.60 17.71 -19.27
CA GLY A 158 7.39 16.58 -18.80
C GLY A 158 6.83 15.23 -19.22
N SER A 159 6.92 14.23 -18.37
CA SER A 159 6.52 12.85 -18.67
C SER A 159 5.70 12.25 -17.54
N ILE A 160 4.84 11.29 -17.87
CA ILE A 160 4.10 10.51 -16.87
C ILE A 160 4.53 9.04 -17.01
N LYS A 161 4.93 8.45 -15.89
CA LYS A 161 5.27 7.03 -15.76
C LYS A 161 4.14 6.31 -15.04
N PHE A 162 3.41 5.48 -15.77
CA PHE A 162 2.37 4.60 -15.22
C PHE A 162 3.04 3.33 -14.73
N ILE A 163 2.88 3.01 -13.45
CA ILE A 163 3.46 1.83 -12.79
C ILE A 163 2.31 0.89 -12.43
N PHE A 164 2.21 -0.23 -13.14
CA PHE A 164 1.32 -1.32 -12.78
C PHE A 164 2.17 -2.38 -12.09
N GLN A 165 2.05 -2.42 -10.77
CA GLN A 165 2.92 -3.15 -9.87
C GLN A 165 2.36 -4.52 -9.54
N PRO A 166 3.17 -5.62 -9.60
CA PRO A 166 2.77 -6.94 -9.12
C PRO A 166 2.98 -7.08 -7.61
N ALA A 167 2.41 -8.13 -7.03
CA ALA A 167 2.78 -8.74 -5.76
C ALA A 167 2.87 -7.76 -4.56
N GLU A 168 1.93 -6.83 -4.40
CA GLU A 168 1.88 -5.97 -3.22
C GLU A 168 1.63 -6.78 -1.94
N GLU A 169 0.74 -7.76 -2.01
CA GLU A 169 0.35 -8.66 -0.91
C GLU A 169 1.41 -9.71 -0.56
N GLY A 170 2.49 -9.75 -1.35
CA GLY A 170 3.60 -10.68 -1.20
C GLY A 170 3.42 -11.98 -1.96
N LEU A 171 4.28 -12.94 -1.65
CA LEU A 171 4.39 -14.22 -2.37
C LEU A 171 4.11 -15.42 -1.46
N GLU A 172 3.64 -16.53 -2.03
CA GLU A 172 3.56 -17.82 -1.35
C GLU A 172 4.96 -18.30 -0.95
N ASP A 173 5.94 -18.19 -1.86
CA ASP A 173 7.34 -18.57 -1.58
C ASP A 173 8.02 -17.56 -0.65
N LYS A 174 8.11 -17.92 0.62
CA LYS A 174 8.74 -17.10 1.66
C LYS A 174 10.27 -17.03 1.57
N SER A 175 10.90 -17.78 0.66
CA SER A 175 12.35 -17.73 0.43
C SER A 175 12.78 -16.57 -0.46
N VAL A 176 11.85 -15.95 -1.18
CA VAL A 176 12.09 -14.75 -1.99
C VAL A 176 12.22 -13.53 -1.08
N ASP A 177 13.30 -12.78 -1.22
CA ASP A 177 13.60 -11.62 -0.36
C ASP A 177 13.20 -10.27 -0.96
N SER A 178 12.90 -10.22 -2.26
CA SER A 178 12.48 -9.00 -2.96
C SER A 178 11.33 -9.30 -3.92
N TRP A 179 10.27 -8.52 -3.83
CA TRP A 179 9.08 -8.59 -4.67
C TRP A 179 8.39 -7.22 -4.70
N GLY A 180 7.34 -7.05 -5.50
CA GLY A 180 6.49 -5.86 -5.51
C GLY A 180 7.25 -4.57 -5.74
N ALA A 181 6.89 -3.53 -5.02
CA ALA A 181 7.52 -2.22 -5.11
C ALA A 181 9.02 -2.26 -4.79
N LYS A 182 9.45 -3.08 -3.83
CA LYS A 182 10.87 -3.22 -3.49
C LYS A 182 11.68 -3.67 -4.70
N GLN A 183 11.25 -4.73 -5.39
CA GLN A 183 11.93 -5.24 -6.58
C GLN A 183 11.88 -4.22 -7.72
N MET A 184 10.76 -3.54 -7.94
CA MET A 184 10.66 -2.48 -8.95
C MET A 184 11.65 -1.34 -8.69
N VAL A 185 11.84 -0.94 -7.43
CA VAL A 185 12.85 0.07 -7.05
C VAL A 185 14.26 -0.45 -7.32
N GLU A 186 14.57 -1.70 -6.94
CA GLU A 186 15.85 -2.34 -7.20
C GLU A 186 16.16 -2.46 -8.71
N GLU A 187 15.14 -2.58 -9.56
CA GLU A 187 15.23 -2.59 -11.03
C GLU A 187 15.28 -1.17 -11.65
N GLY A 188 15.33 -0.11 -10.83
CA GLY A 188 15.58 1.28 -11.28
C GLY A 188 14.33 2.04 -11.75
N VAL A 189 13.12 1.58 -11.44
CA VAL A 189 11.87 2.22 -11.91
C VAL A 189 11.77 3.68 -11.49
N MET A 190 12.41 4.07 -10.39
CA MET A 190 12.34 5.43 -9.82
C MET A 190 13.47 6.37 -10.22
N GLU A 191 14.46 5.94 -11.05
CA GLU A 191 15.67 6.73 -11.32
C GLU A 191 15.39 8.11 -11.92
N ASP A 192 14.42 8.21 -12.82
CA ASP A 192 14.06 9.44 -13.56
C ASP A 192 12.75 10.09 -13.06
N VAL A 193 12.23 9.66 -11.91
CA VAL A 193 10.99 10.17 -11.33
C VAL A 193 11.27 11.33 -10.37
N ASP A 194 10.45 12.39 -10.40
CA ASP A 194 10.53 13.54 -9.49
C ASP A 194 9.53 13.44 -8.34
N ALA A 195 8.32 12.91 -8.59
CA ALA A 195 7.31 12.64 -7.57
C ALA A 195 6.44 11.45 -7.96
N ILE A 196 5.85 10.79 -6.96
CA ILE A 196 4.95 9.66 -7.19
C ILE A 196 3.62 9.84 -6.46
N PHE A 197 2.54 9.45 -7.16
CA PHE A 197 1.18 9.41 -6.63
C PHE A 197 0.63 7.99 -6.67
N GLY A 198 -0.18 7.66 -5.68
CA GLY A 198 -0.93 6.42 -5.63
C GLY A 198 -2.20 6.58 -4.80
N LEU A 199 -3.11 5.64 -4.97
CA LEU A 199 -4.29 5.56 -4.13
C LEU A 199 -4.52 4.11 -3.69
N HIS A 200 -5.21 3.96 -2.55
CA HIS A 200 -5.83 2.70 -2.15
C HIS A 200 -7.32 2.93 -1.95
N ILE A 201 -8.15 2.08 -2.51
CA ILE A 201 -9.59 2.12 -2.25
C ILE A 201 -9.88 1.61 -0.84
N ASN A 202 -10.89 2.16 -0.18
CA ASN A 202 -11.23 1.78 1.19
C ASN A 202 -12.72 1.44 1.31
N SER A 203 -13.01 0.17 1.58
CA SER A 203 -14.38 -0.36 1.69
C SER A 203 -15.19 0.18 2.88
N GLN A 204 -14.55 0.89 3.80
CA GLN A 204 -15.16 1.46 5.00
C GLN A 204 -15.21 2.99 4.99
N THR A 205 -14.93 3.59 3.83
CA THR A 205 -15.03 5.03 3.58
C THR A 205 -16.08 5.27 2.51
N PRO A 206 -17.05 6.18 2.68
CA PRO A 206 -18.08 6.44 1.68
C PRO A 206 -17.51 6.78 0.30
N ALA A 207 -18.09 6.23 -0.76
CA ALA A 207 -17.78 6.65 -2.12
C ALA A 207 -17.95 8.16 -2.28
N GLY A 208 -17.06 8.79 -3.03
CA GLY A 208 -17.01 10.25 -3.16
C GLY A 208 -16.13 10.98 -2.16
N VAL A 209 -15.54 10.27 -1.19
CA VAL A 209 -14.61 10.82 -0.19
C VAL A 209 -13.17 10.42 -0.53
N ILE A 210 -12.24 11.36 -0.34
CA ILE A 210 -10.79 11.14 -0.34
C ILE A 210 -10.27 11.35 1.08
N LYS A 211 -9.45 10.41 1.58
CA LYS A 211 -8.72 10.61 2.83
C LYS A 211 -7.23 10.78 2.55
N TYR A 212 -6.58 11.65 3.31
CA TYR A 212 -5.15 11.91 3.21
C TYR A 212 -4.53 12.11 4.58
N LYS A 213 -3.19 11.95 4.66
CA LYS A 213 -2.44 12.28 5.86
C LYS A 213 -1.02 12.68 5.52
N PRO A 214 -0.56 13.91 5.90
CA PRO A 214 0.84 14.28 5.81
C PRO A 214 1.70 13.47 6.80
N GLY A 215 2.91 13.13 6.41
CA GLY A 215 3.81 12.33 7.23
C GLY A 215 3.41 10.85 7.28
N PRO A 216 3.64 10.15 8.41
CA PRO A 216 3.34 8.73 8.55
C PRO A 216 1.84 8.46 8.38
N SER A 217 1.47 7.74 7.32
CA SER A 217 0.09 7.38 6.96
C SER A 217 -0.23 5.93 7.31
N MET A 218 0.67 4.99 6.95
CA MET A 218 0.54 3.57 7.28
C MET A 218 1.80 3.06 7.96
N ALA A 219 1.65 2.01 8.79
CA ALA A 219 2.74 1.49 9.60
C ALA A 219 3.80 0.75 8.78
N ALA A 220 5.06 0.83 9.22
CA ALA A 220 6.04 -0.20 8.89
C ALA A 220 5.63 -1.52 9.52
N VAL A 221 5.98 -2.62 8.86
CA VAL A 221 5.78 -3.97 9.36
C VAL A 221 7.10 -4.73 9.44
N ASP A 222 7.31 -5.38 10.59
CA ASP A 222 8.40 -6.33 10.75
C ASP A 222 7.84 -7.66 11.25
N ASN A 223 8.42 -8.76 10.77
CA ASN A 223 8.19 -10.10 11.30
C ASN A 223 9.16 -10.37 12.44
N LEU A 224 8.64 -10.91 13.54
CA LEU A 224 9.40 -11.25 14.73
C LEU A 224 9.34 -12.77 14.98
N GLU A 225 10.50 -13.40 15.11
CA GLU A 225 10.63 -14.79 15.52
C GLU A 225 11.58 -14.86 16.71
N ILE A 226 11.19 -15.63 17.73
CA ILE A 226 12.01 -15.87 18.92
C ILE A 226 12.02 -17.36 19.22
N LEU A 227 13.18 -18.00 19.15
CA LEU A 227 13.38 -19.37 19.56
C LEU A 227 14.03 -19.41 20.95
N VAL A 228 13.28 -19.86 21.94
CA VAL A 228 13.75 -20.03 23.31
C VAL A 228 14.25 -21.46 23.48
N LYS A 229 15.55 -21.60 23.72
CA LYS A 229 16.23 -22.92 23.93
C LYS A 229 16.46 -23.15 25.41
N GLY A 230 15.93 -24.27 25.87
CA GLY A 230 16.07 -24.74 27.23
C GLY A 230 16.77 -26.13 27.33
N ARG A 231 16.29 -26.96 28.23
CA ARG A 231 16.72 -28.35 28.36
C ARG A 231 15.55 -29.21 28.78
N GLN A 232 15.25 -30.24 27.98
CA GLN A 232 14.17 -31.18 28.19
C GLN A 232 14.35 -32.00 29.48
N ALA A 233 13.23 -32.25 30.16
CA ALA A 233 13.19 -33.18 31.29
C ALA A 233 11.77 -33.69 31.53
N HIS A 234 11.67 -34.68 32.46
CA HIS A 234 10.37 -35.13 32.94
C HIS A 234 9.66 -34.05 33.73
N GLY A 235 8.40 -33.74 33.43
CA GLY A 235 7.64 -32.67 34.05
C GLY A 235 7.53 -32.72 35.57
N ALA A 236 7.71 -33.90 36.20
CA ALA A 236 7.76 -34.06 37.66
C ALA A 236 9.15 -33.76 38.27
N TYR A 237 10.18 -33.52 37.44
CA TYR A 237 11.55 -33.20 37.87
C TYR A 237 12.05 -31.88 37.25
N PRO A 238 11.33 -30.77 37.46
CA PRO A 238 11.66 -29.49 36.80
C PRO A 238 13.04 -28.93 37.17
N TRP A 239 13.55 -29.27 38.35
CA TRP A 239 14.91 -28.88 38.78
C TRP A 239 16.04 -29.46 37.94
N SER A 240 15.76 -30.50 37.12
CA SER A 240 16.71 -31.09 36.18
C SER A 240 16.61 -30.53 34.77
N SER A 241 15.70 -29.55 34.54
CA SER A 241 15.43 -28.90 33.27
C SER A 241 15.93 -27.46 33.23
N ILE A 242 15.81 -26.84 32.07
CA ILE A 242 15.71 -25.42 31.84
C ILE A 242 14.41 -25.24 31.07
N ASP A 243 13.37 -24.69 31.68
CA ASP A 243 12.03 -24.73 31.13
C ASP A 243 11.81 -23.56 30.11
N PRO A 244 11.76 -23.86 28.80
CA PRO A 244 11.57 -22.83 27.78
C PRO A 244 10.13 -22.31 27.73
N ILE A 245 9.11 -23.06 28.23
CA ILE A 245 7.71 -22.64 28.26
C ILE A 245 7.54 -21.51 29.27
N VAL A 246 8.05 -21.69 30.48
CA VAL A 246 8.03 -20.66 31.54
C VAL A 246 8.82 -19.43 31.07
N THR A 247 10.01 -19.64 30.50
CA THR A 247 10.85 -18.56 29.98
C THR A 247 10.17 -17.76 28.86
N ALA A 248 9.57 -18.44 27.87
CA ALA A 248 8.81 -17.81 26.78
C ALA A 248 7.62 -16.99 27.31
N SER A 249 6.91 -17.52 28.31
CA SER A 249 5.79 -16.80 28.95
C SER A 249 6.25 -15.50 29.62
N GLN A 250 7.41 -15.50 30.28
CA GLN A 250 8.01 -14.30 30.86
C GLN A 250 8.47 -13.32 29.79
N ILE A 251 9.03 -13.80 28.69
CA ILE A 251 9.41 -12.97 27.55
C ILE A 251 8.17 -12.25 26.97
N VAL A 252 7.07 -12.96 26.71
CA VAL A 252 5.81 -12.35 26.24
C VAL A 252 5.39 -11.19 27.14
N MET A 253 5.36 -11.42 28.45
CA MET A 253 4.99 -10.37 29.43
C MET A 253 6.00 -9.23 29.44
N GLY A 254 7.30 -9.51 29.33
CA GLY A 254 8.36 -8.52 29.28
C GLY A 254 8.25 -7.63 28.04
N LEU A 255 7.96 -8.20 26.88
CA LEU A 255 7.81 -7.46 25.61
C LEU A 255 6.68 -6.42 25.67
N GLN A 256 5.60 -6.67 26.43
CA GLN A 256 4.48 -5.72 26.60
C GLN A 256 4.96 -4.41 27.27
N THR A 257 6.08 -4.45 28.01
CA THR A 257 6.64 -3.24 28.63
C THR A 257 7.29 -2.28 27.61
N ILE A 258 7.60 -2.74 26.41
CA ILE A 258 8.22 -1.90 25.38
C ILE A 258 7.30 -0.75 25.01
N VAL A 259 6.06 -1.08 24.59
CA VAL A 259 5.09 -0.05 24.19
C VAL A 259 4.67 0.78 25.41
N SER A 260 4.39 0.14 26.55
CA SER A 260 3.86 0.84 27.73
C SER A 260 4.89 1.66 28.52
N ARG A 261 6.23 1.42 28.34
CA ARG A 261 7.28 2.05 29.17
C ARG A 261 8.44 2.65 28.39
N ASN A 262 8.64 2.32 27.10
CA ASN A 262 9.77 2.80 26.32
C ASN A 262 9.35 3.68 25.14
N VAL A 263 8.11 3.51 24.61
CA VAL A 263 7.58 4.28 23.48
C VAL A 263 6.81 5.50 23.99
N LYS A 264 7.02 6.65 23.35
CA LYS A 264 6.26 7.87 23.63
C LYS A 264 4.93 7.86 22.86
N ILE A 265 3.99 7.05 23.33
CA ILE A 265 2.71 6.73 22.66
C ILE A 265 1.82 7.95 22.39
N ILE A 266 2.04 9.08 23.07
CA ILE A 266 1.32 10.34 22.83
C ILE A 266 1.75 11.05 21.52
N GLU A 267 2.91 10.71 20.96
CA GLU A 267 3.39 11.26 19.70
C GLU A 267 2.98 10.36 18.55
N ILE A 268 3.23 9.05 18.69
CA ILE A 268 2.96 8.09 17.64
C ILE A 268 2.79 6.68 18.24
N PRO A 269 1.76 5.91 17.83
CA PRO A 269 1.53 4.57 18.37
C PRO A 269 2.61 3.57 17.95
N ALA A 270 2.63 2.40 18.60
CA ALA A 270 3.40 1.22 18.18
C ALA A 270 2.67 -0.04 18.62
N ILE A 271 2.92 -1.13 17.92
CA ILE A 271 2.37 -2.46 18.22
C ILE A 271 3.52 -3.46 18.28
N VAL A 272 3.53 -4.30 19.32
CA VAL A 272 4.38 -5.49 19.44
C VAL A 272 3.48 -6.64 19.88
N THR A 273 3.25 -7.58 18.98
CA THR A 273 2.35 -8.72 19.22
C THR A 273 3.08 -10.03 19.01
N ILE A 274 2.93 -10.96 19.95
CA ILE A 274 3.21 -12.38 19.72
C ILE A 274 1.90 -13.04 19.33
N GLY A 275 1.80 -13.50 18.09
CA GLY A 275 0.60 -14.08 17.51
C GLY A 275 0.50 -15.59 17.65
N ALA A 276 1.66 -16.29 17.76
CA ALA A 276 1.71 -17.73 17.92
C ALA A 276 2.84 -18.16 18.86
N ILE A 277 2.62 -19.25 19.60
CA ILE A 277 3.61 -19.90 20.45
C ILE A 277 3.50 -21.40 20.22
N HIS A 278 4.61 -22.03 19.86
CA HIS A 278 4.70 -23.46 19.57
C HIS A 278 5.74 -24.11 20.46
N GLY A 279 5.35 -25.15 21.21
CA GLY A 279 6.29 -25.90 22.05
C GLY A 279 5.62 -26.98 22.89
N GLY A 280 6.37 -28.06 23.10
CA GLY A 280 5.90 -29.24 23.86
C GLY A 280 4.95 -30.11 23.05
N VAL A 281 4.98 -31.43 23.41
CA VAL A 281 4.14 -32.46 22.75
C VAL A 281 3.29 -33.24 23.74
N ARG A 282 3.60 -33.19 25.04
CA ARG A 282 2.90 -33.96 26.07
C ARG A 282 2.97 -33.26 27.43
N HIS A 283 1.88 -33.40 28.22
CA HIS A 283 1.69 -32.71 29.51
C HIS A 283 2.78 -33.00 30.57
N ASN A 284 3.50 -34.10 30.49
CA ASN A 284 4.50 -34.49 31.46
C ASN A 284 5.94 -34.46 30.94
N ILE A 285 6.19 -33.71 29.86
CA ILE A 285 7.51 -33.48 29.28
C ILE A 285 7.72 -31.97 29.16
N ILE A 286 8.76 -31.45 29.83
CA ILE A 286 9.26 -30.08 29.56
C ILE A 286 10.03 -30.18 28.25
N PRO A 287 9.69 -29.37 27.21
CA PRO A 287 10.35 -29.46 25.90
C PRO A 287 11.77 -28.91 25.93
N GLU A 288 12.50 -29.13 24.85
CA GLU A 288 13.83 -28.55 24.64
C GLU A 288 13.78 -27.10 24.17
N GLU A 289 12.75 -26.77 23.41
CA GLU A 289 12.60 -25.43 22.84
C GLU A 289 11.14 -24.99 22.73
N VAL A 290 10.94 -23.66 22.59
CA VAL A 290 9.67 -23.00 22.30
C VAL A 290 9.92 -21.93 21.26
N GLU A 291 9.14 -21.96 20.18
CA GLU A 291 9.11 -20.95 19.14
C GLU A 291 7.98 -19.94 19.38
N MET A 292 8.25 -18.67 19.16
CA MET A 292 7.26 -17.59 19.17
C MET A 292 7.34 -16.80 17.87
N ILE A 293 6.18 -16.54 17.26
CA ILE A 293 6.05 -15.76 16.03
C ILE A 293 5.20 -14.54 16.32
N GLY A 294 5.64 -13.36 15.85
CA GLY A 294 4.99 -12.10 16.12
C GLY A 294 5.11 -11.06 15.00
N THR A 295 4.50 -9.91 15.24
CA THR A 295 4.59 -8.77 14.33
C THR A 295 4.86 -7.48 15.11
N ILE A 296 5.56 -6.56 14.45
CA ILE A 296 5.87 -5.22 14.96
C ILE A 296 5.29 -4.21 13.98
N ARG A 297 4.62 -3.16 14.51
CA ARG A 297 4.15 -2.02 13.72
C ARG A 297 4.72 -0.74 14.31
N THR A 298 5.30 0.11 13.44
CA THR A 298 5.91 1.38 13.82
C THR A 298 5.67 2.45 12.77
N TYR A 299 5.83 3.73 13.13
CA TYR A 299 5.58 4.86 12.23
C TYR A 299 6.80 5.76 12.06
N SER A 300 7.96 5.35 12.58
CA SER A 300 9.22 6.01 12.32
C SER A 300 10.40 5.04 12.48
N GLU A 301 11.49 5.29 11.76
CA GLU A 301 12.72 4.48 11.85
C GLU A 301 13.36 4.52 13.23
N SER A 302 13.28 5.66 13.93
CA SER A 302 13.81 5.80 15.30
C SER A 302 13.03 4.93 16.29
N GLN A 303 11.69 4.90 16.16
CA GLN A 303 10.82 4.04 16.96
C GLN A 303 11.09 2.56 16.68
N GLN A 304 11.19 2.18 15.39
CA GLN A 304 11.51 0.82 14.95
C GLN A 304 12.85 0.35 15.55
N THR A 305 13.89 1.17 15.42
CA THR A 305 15.23 0.88 15.97
C THR A 305 15.20 0.69 17.47
N LEU A 306 14.48 1.56 18.19
CA LEU A 306 14.30 1.46 19.64
C LEU A 306 13.63 0.13 20.02
N ILE A 307 12.51 -0.21 19.36
CA ILE A 307 11.72 -1.42 19.65
C ILE A 307 12.54 -2.69 19.35
N HIS A 308 13.23 -2.76 18.20
CA HIS A 308 14.10 -3.89 17.86
C HIS A 308 15.19 -4.11 18.90
N ARG A 309 15.85 -3.05 19.36
CA ARG A 309 16.84 -3.12 20.40
C ARG A 309 16.23 -3.63 21.72
N ARG A 310 15.10 -3.07 22.14
CA ARG A 310 14.43 -3.46 23.40
C ARG A 310 13.93 -4.91 23.37
N ILE A 311 13.46 -5.40 22.24
CA ILE A 311 13.08 -6.82 22.09
C ILE A 311 14.29 -7.72 22.37
N ARG A 312 15.43 -7.45 21.73
CA ARG A 312 16.65 -8.24 21.93
C ARG A 312 17.14 -8.19 23.36
N GLU A 313 17.17 -7.02 23.99
CA GLU A 313 17.58 -6.84 25.37
C GLU A 313 16.68 -7.58 26.36
N ILE A 314 15.35 -7.42 26.23
CA ILE A 314 14.38 -8.03 27.16
C ILE A 314 14.35 -9.54 27.00
N ALA A 315 14.21 -10.05 25.77
CA ALA A 315 14.14 -11.49 25.53
C ALA A 315 15.46 -12.19 25.92
N GLY A 316 16.61 -11.61 25.57
CA GLY A 316 17.93 -12.15 25.92
C GLY A 316 18.16 -12.21 27.43
N ASN A 317 17.92 -11.10 28.16
CA ASN A 317 18.14 -11.04 29.61
C ASN A 317 17.18 -11.95 30.39
N ILE A 318 15.91 -12.07 29.96
CA ILE A 318 14.95 -13.01 30.59
C ILE A 318 15.42 -14.45 30.37
N ALA A 319 15.81 -14.81 29.15
CA ALA A 319 16.32 -16.15 28.87
C ALA A 319 17.59 -16.46 29.70
N GLU A 320 18.56 -15.55 29.73
CA GLU A 320 19.78 -15.69 30.52
C GLU A 320 19.48 -15.89 32.02
N SER A 321 18.55 -15.09 32.58
CA SER A 321 18.15 -15.22 33.99
C SER A 321 17.54 -16.59 34.35
N ALA A 322 16.95 -17.26 33.36
CA ALA A 322 16.40 -18.62 33.51
C ALA A 322 17.42 -19.74 33.20
N GLY A 323 18.64 -19.38 32.80
CA GLY A 323 19.65 -20.32 32.29
C GLY A 323 19.35 -20.85 30.88
N ALA A 324 18.38 -20.22 30.17
CA ALA A 324 18.00 -20.51 28.80
C ALA A 324 18.76 -19.57 27.80
N ALA A 325 18.58 -19.84 26.51
CA ALA A 325 19.01 -18.94 25.45
C ALA A 325 17.80 -18.50 24.59
N ALA A 326 17.84 -17.26 24.09
CA ALA A 326 16.87 -16.78 23.12
C ALA A 326 17.57 -16.37 21.83
N GLU A 327 17.16 -16.96 20.71
CA GLU A 327 17.57 -16.56 19.37
C GLU A 327 16.46 -15.65 18.80
N ILE A 328 16.80 -14.42 18.43
CA ILE A 328 15.81 -13.41 17.99
C ILE A 328 16.10 -13.00 16.56
N SER A 329 15.15 -13.30 15.66
CA SER A 329 15.12 -12.84 14.27
C SER A 329 14.08 -11.76 14.12
N ILE A 330 14.45 -10.64 13.50
CA ILE A 330 13.52 -9.58 13.14
C ILE A 330 13.79 -9.25 11.68
N LYS A 331 12.85 -9.60 10.80
CA LYS A 331 12.89 -9.29 9.36
C LYS A 331 12.04 -8.06 9.09
N LYS A 332 12.69 -6.99 8.59
CA LYS A 332 11.98 -5.82 8.10
C LYS A 332 11.27 -6.19 6.80
N MET A 333 9.97 -5.94 6.74
CA MET A 333 9.15 -6.21 5.55
C MET A 333 8.90 -4.93 4.77
N TYR A 334 8.01 -4.07 5.23
CA TYR A 334 7.67 -2.82 4.57
C TYR A 334 8.07 -1.61 5.43
N PRO A 335 8.65 -0.55 4.83
CA PRO A 335 8.85 0.72 5.50
C PRO A 335 7.54 1.40 5.90
N VAL A 336 7.64 2.53 6.60
CA VAL A 336 6.50 3.42 6.85
C VAL A 336 6.04 4.02 5.52
N THR A 337 4.75 3.91 5.20
CA THR A 337 4.13 4.71 4.13
C THR A 337 4.07 6.15 4.62
N HIS A 338 4.98 6.97 4.12
CA HIS A 338 5.21 8.33 4.59
C HIS A 338 4.95 9.33 3.48
N ASN A 339 3.79 9.97 3.53
CA ASN A 339 3.48 11.04 2.59
C ASN A 339 4.36 12.25 2.86
N ASP A 340 5.08 12.71 1.84
CA ASP A 340 5.92 13.89 1.95
C ASP A 340 5.06 15.10 2.37
N PRO A 341 5.39 15.79 3.49
CA PRO A 341 4.55 16.84 4.02
C PRO A 341 4.44 18.06 3.08
N ASP A 342 5.52 18.42 2.39
CA ASP A 342 5.53 19.59 1.49
C ASP A 342 4.77 19.26 0.20
N LEU A 343 4.97 18.08 -0.38
CA LEU A 343 4.18 17.59 -1.51
C LEU A 343 2.70 17.50 -1.13
N THR A 344 2.38 16.94 0.03
CA THR A 344 0.99 16.83 0.50
C THR A 344 0.34 18.21 0.64
N ALA A 345 1.06 19.17 1.25
CA ALA A 345 0.55 20.52 1.42
C ALA A 345 0.33 21.25 0.08
N SER A 346 1.22 21.06 -0.90
CA SER A 346 1.09 21.64 -2.24
C SER A 346 -0.04 21.03 -3.06
N MET A 347 -0.33 19.73 -2.87
CA MET A 347 -1.35 18.97 -3.60
C MET A 347 -2.72 18.94 -2.91
N LEU A 348 -2.83 19.34 -1.65
CA LEU A 348 -4.13 19.39 -0.94
C LEU A 348 -5.18 20.28 -1.64
N PRO A 349 -4.84 21.49 -2.16
CA PRO A 349 -5.80 22.27 -2.93
C PRO A 349 -6.34 21.54 -4.17
N THR A 350 -5.53 20.72 -4.82
CA THR A 350 -5.95 19.87 -5.95
C THR A 350 -7.01 18.86 -5.53
N LEU A 351 -6.78 18.14 -4.43
CA LEU A 351 -7.74 17.19 -3.89
C LEU A 351 -9.06 17.87 -3.49
N GLU A 352 -8.98 19.02 -2.79
CA GLU A 352 -10.14 19.83 -2.41
C GLU A 352 -10.93 20.34 -3.62
N LYS A 353 -10.25 20.69 -4.71
CA LYS A 353 -10.84 21.15 -5.97
C LYS A 353 -11.58 20.02 -6.70
N VAL A 354 -11.03 18.80 -6.69
CA VAL A 354 -11.58 17.64 -7.41
C VAL A 354 -12.75 17.00 -6.66
N ALA A 355 -12.60 16.76 -5.34
CA ALA A 355 -13.60 16.07 -4.53
C ALA A 355 -14.59 17.02 -3.85
N GLY A 356 -14.25 18.33 -3.77
CA GLY A 356 -14.91 19.29 -2.89
C GLY A 356 -14.33 19.21 -1.47
N LYS A 357 -14.06 20.37 -0.86
CA LYS A 357 -13.40 20.48 0.45
C LYS A 357 -14.04 19.64 1.57
N ALA A 358 -15.37 19.50 1.57
CA ALA A 358 -16.10 18.73 2.56
C ALA A 358 -15.85 17.22 2.45
N ASN A 359 -15.39 16.74 1.31
CA ASN A 359 -15.15 15.33 1.00
C ASN A 359 -13.66 14.96 1.03
N VAL A 360 -12.78 15.85 1.48
CA VAL A 360 -11.35 15.60 1.69
C VAL A 360 -11.08 15.56 3.18
N TRP A 361 -10.85 14.36 3.71
CA TRP A 361 -10.75 14.13 5.14
C TRP A 361 -9.32 13.83 5.57
N LEU A 362 -8.86 14.49 6.63
CA LEU A 362 -7.65 14.09 7.33
C LEU A 362 -7.95 12.82 8.15
N HIS A 363 -7.12 11.79 8.02
CA HIS A 363 -7.28 10.56 8.81
C HIS A 363 -6.14 10.36 9.82
N ASP A 364 -6.39 9.54 10.84
CA ASP A 364 -5.35 9.06 11.74
C ASP A 364 -4.47 7.99 11.05
N PRO A 365 -3.21 7.79 11.50
CA PRO A 365 -2.38 6.72 10.96
C PRO A 365 -3.06 5.35 11.11
N VAL A 366 -3.01 4.53 10.05
CA VAL A 366 -3.56 3.17 10.08
C VAL A 366 -2.45 2.13 10.31
N THR A 367 -2.80 1.01 10.94
CA THR A 367 -1.84 -0.05 11.30
C THR A 367 -1.55 -1.04 10.17
N GLY A 368 -2.27 -0.96 9.05
CA GLY A 368 -1.95 -1.63 7.81
C GLY A 368 -0.58 -1.19 7.29
N ALA A 369 0.04 -2.01 6.47
CA ALA A 369 1.29 -1.69 5.79
C ALA A 369 1.05 -1.70 4.27
N GLU A 370 1.91 -1.02 3.52
CA GLU A 370 1.77 -0.81 2.10
C GLU A 370 3.16 -0.67 1.48
N ASP A 371 3.47 -1.43 0.44
CA ASP A 371 4.79 -1.45 -0.15
C ASP A 371 5.09 -0.24 -1.05
N PHE A 372 4.08 0.59 -1.38
CA PHE A 372 4.28 1.93 -1.96
C PHE A 372 5.32 2.75 -1.19
N SER A 373 5.50 2.42 0.09
CA SER A 373 6.51 2.98 0.97
C SER A 373 7.95 2.86 0.43
N PHE A 374 8.26 1.84 -0.40
CA PHE A 374 9.58 1.72 -1.02
C PHE A 374 9.81 2.82 -2.06
N TYR A 375 8.81 3.18 -2.86
CA TYR A 375 8.92 4.32 -3.78
C TYR A 375 9.09 5.63 -3.02
N GLN A 376 8.39 5.79 -1.88
CA GLN A 376 8.49 6.98 -1.04
C GLN A 376 9.85 7.12 -0.32
N LYS A 377 10.65 6.05 -0.24
CA LYS A 377 12.05 6.13 0.22
C LYS A 377 12.96 6.75 -0.83
N GLU A 378 12.60 6.64 -2.12
CA GLU A 378 13.40 7.15 -3.23
C GLU A 378 12.99 8.57 -3.63
N LYS A 379 11.69 8.88 -3.62
CA LYS A 379 11.13 10.14 -4.15
C LYS A 379 9.99 10.65 -3.27
N PRO A 380 9.73 11.97 -3.24
CA PRO A 380 8.52 12.51 -2.63
C PRO A 380 7.28 11.82 -3.19
N GLY A 381 6.45 11.29 -2.29
CA GLY A 381 5.24 10.57 -2.68
C GLY A 381 4.02 10.98 -1.87
N LEU A 382 2.85 10.94 -2.50
CA LEU A 382 1.56 11.13 -1.86
C LEU A 382 0.66 9.94 -2.18
N PHE A 383 0.30 9.20 -1.13
CA PHE A 383 -0.62 8.07 -1.16
C PHE A 383 -1.90 8.45 -0.43
N ILE A 384 -3.04 8.35 -1.10
CA ILE A 384 -4.35 8.74 -0.59
C ILE A 384 -5.28 7.53 -0.49
N PHE A 385 -6.33 7.62 0.33
CA PHE A 385 -7.40 6.64 0.33
C PHE A 385 -8.62 7.18 -0.41
N LEU A 386 -9.17 6.36 -1.31
CA LEU A 386 -10.40 6.63 -2.05
C LEU A 386 -11.56 5.84 -1.41
N GLY A 387 -12.68 6.47 -1.17
CA GLY A 387 -13.87 5.79 -0.64
C GLY A 387 -14.50 4.84 -1.65
N GLY A 388 -14.80 3.62 -1.17
CA GLY A 388 -15.46 2.55 -1.92
C GLY A 388 -16.64 1.91 -1.18
N MET A 389 -17.08 2.49 -0.06
CA MET A 389 -18.28 2.08 0.65
C MET A 389 -19.53 2.72 0.01
N PRO A 390 -20.66 2.00 -0.15
CA PRO A 390 -21.93 2.64 -0.53
C PRO A 390 -22.24 3.86 0.35
N PRO A 391 -22.79 4.95 -0.20
CA PRO A 391 -23.03 6.18 0.56
C PRO A 391 -23.91 5.99 1.81
N GLU A 392 -24.86 5.06 1.78
CA GLU A 392 -25.73 4.69 2.91
C GLU A 392 -25.14 3.57 3.79
N GLY A 393 -23.91 3.13 3.52
CA GLY A 393 -23.21 2.10 4.29
C GLY A 393 -22.77 2.62 5.66
N ASP A 394 -22.58 1.68 6.58
CA ASP A 394 -22.04 1.94 7.91
C ASP A 394 -20.62 1.41 8.01
N SER A 395 -19.66 2.27 8.28
CA SER A 395 -18.24 1.94 8.37
C SER A 395 -17.89 0.89 9.44
N GLU A 396 -18.73 0.73 10.46
CA GLU A 396 -18.52 -0.27 11.52
C GLU A 396 -18.91 -1.68 11.06
N THR A 397 -19.85 -1.78 10.11
CA THR A 397 -20.40 -3.05 9.63
C THR A 397 -20.02 -3.38 8.19
N ALA A 398 -19.49 -2.42 7.43
CA ALA A 398 -19.02 -2.65 6.07
C ALA A 398 -17.90 -3.71 6.04
N PRO A 399 -17.94 -4.69 5.11
CA PRO A 399 -16.92 -5.71 5.02
C PRO A 399 -15.52 -5.11 4.87
N SER A 400 -14.60 -5.54 5.71
CA SER A 400 -13.22 -5.07 5.65
C SER A 400 -12.45 -5.76 4.52
N HIS A 401 -11.31 -5.16 4.15
CA HIS A 401 -10.35 -5.78 3.25
C HIS A 401 -9.93 -7.17 3.74
N HIS A 402 -9.47 -8.03 2.83
CA HIS A 402 -9.00 -9.40 3.05
C HIS A 402 -10.09 -10.35 3.60
N THR A 403 -11.36 -10.02 3.38
CA THR A 403 -12.48 -10.88 3.79
C THR A 403 -13.26 -11.43 2.58
N PRO A 404 -13.88 -12.62 2.71
CA PRO A 404 -14.69 -13.22 1.64
C PRO A 404 -15.90 -12.38 1.20
N ASP A 405 -16.33 -11.44 2.02
CA ASP A 405 -17.49 -10.58 1.80
C ASP A 405 -17.09 -9.16 1.36
N PHE A 406 -15.79 -8.92 1.09
CA PHE A 406 -15.29 -7.63 0.63
C PHE A 406 -16.09 -7.13 -0.59
N TYR A 407 -16.55 -5.88 -0.52
CA TYR A 407 -17.38 -5.26 -1.54
C TYR A 407 -17.02 -3.78 -1.72
N LEU A 408 -17.10 -3.30 -2.97
CA LEU A 408 -16.87 -1.90 -3.32
C LEU A 408 -18.04 -1.33 -4.13
N ASP A 409 -18.44 -0.12 -3.78
CA ASP A 409 -19.29 0.73 -4.61
C ASP A 409 -18.43 1.38 -5.72
N GLU A 410 -18.81 1.12 -6.95
CA GLU A 410 -18.06 1.53 -8.15
C GLU A 410 -18.24 3.01 -8.49
N SER A 411 -19.23 3.71 -7.89
CA SER A 411 -19.52 5.13 -8.14
C SER A 411 -18.37 6.06 -7.74
N GLY A 412 -17.46 5.59 -6.87
CA GLY A 412 -16.27 6.33 -6.46
C GLY A 412 -15.12 6.34 -7.48
N PHE A 413 -15.12 5.45 -8.47
CA PHE A 413 -13.95 5.24 -9.35
C PHE A 413 -13.62 6.45 -10.22
N VAL A 414 -14.64 7.14 -10.76
CA VAL A 414 -14.44 8.39 -11.53
C VAL A 414 -13.71 9.45 -10.70
N LEU A 415 -13.98 9.53 -9.40
CA LEU A 415 -13.24 10.45 -8.51
C LEU A 415 -11.78 10.06 -8.44
N GLY A 416 -11.45 8.77 -8.40
CA GLY A 416 -10.07 8.26 -8.43
C GLY A 416 -9.35 8.66 -9.72
N VAL A 417 -9.98 8.46 -10.88
CA VAL A 417 -9.45 8.88 -12.18
C VAL A 417 -9.19 10.40 -12.20
N ARG A 418 -10.15 11.20 -11.78
CA ARG A 418 -10.02 12.67 -11.73
C ARG A 418 -8.93 13.12 -10.77
N ALA A 419 -8.84 12.51 -9.59
CA ALA A 419 -7.88 12.90 -8.57
C ALA A 419 -6.44 12.63 -9.02
N LEU A 420 -6.12 11.41 -9.49
CA LEU A 420 -4.77 11.07 -9.93
C LEU A 420 -4.38 11.87 -11.19
N SER A 421 -5.28 12.03 -12.15
CA SER A 421 -5.01 12.86 -13.35
C SER A 421 -4.70 14.30 -12.97
N GLN A 422 -5.51 14.91 -12.08
CA GLN A 422 -5.32 16.30 -11.70
C GLN A 422 -4.08 16.50 -10.83
N LEU A 423 -3.75 15.53 -9.93
CA LEU A 423 -2.51 15.56 -9.15
C LEU A 423 -1.28 15.59 -10.06
N ALA A 424 -1.25 14.75 -11.09
CA ALA A 424 -0.14 14.73 -12.04
C ALA A 424 -0.02 16.07 -12.78
N VAL A 425 -1.12 16.57 -13.34
CA VAL A 425 -1.15 17.84 -14.10
C VAL A 425 -0.77 19.02 -13.21
N ASP A 426 -1.37 19.15 -12.02
CA ASP A 426 -1.09 20.29 -11.14
C ASP A 426 0.37 20.25 -10.61
N TYR A 427 0.92 19.05 -10.32
CA TYR A 427 2.34 18.93 -9.97
C TYR A 427 3.26 19.38 -11.10
N MET A 428 2.99 18.94 -12.34
CA MET A 428 3.76 19.33 -13.51
C MET A 428 3.66 20.84 -13.82
N GLU A 429 2.53 21.46 -13.49
CA GLU A 429 2.35 22.91 -13.69
C GLU A 429 3.07 23.74 -12.61
N LEU A 430 3.28 23.19 -11.41
CA LEU A 430 3.95 23.87 -10.31
C LEU A 430 5.48 23.77 -10.39
N ASN A 431 6.01 22.80 -11.13
CA ASN A 431 7.44 22.50 -11.23
C ASN A 431 7.91 22.53 -12.70
#